data_b735601a88d1e58117dacb4aa64ca256
#
_entry.id   b735601a88d1e58117dacb4aa64ca256
#
_cell.length_a   1.000
_cell.length_b   1.000
_cell.length_c   1.000
_cell.angle_alpha   90.00
_cell.angle_beta   90.00
_cell.angle_gamma   90.00
#
_symmetry.space_group_name_H-M   'P 1'
#
loop_
_entity.id
_entity.type
_entity.pdbx_description
1 polymer ?
#
loop_
_entity_poly.entity_id
_entity_poly.type
_entity_poly.pdbx_seq_one_letter_code
_entity_poly.pdbx_strand_id
1 'polypeptide(L)'
;TSAFGDWCRRNPIGRFFAAFRLAFNRSVEDSICVLLVEGIMRRFLRCRVRVFGVFTVSFGAYTACASLVRILLRDGVVSLSDSPELYFALLVVIVSIPLLISKVTLAEALCTSYAGRALLSILGYRPEQVTLAGEGLVVNRLNVAFVCGLVLGILTYSYSPVLLLIGLCALLLAYLILCKPEIGVMTLCFTMPFLPTMLLAALVIYVFLCCMLKVIRGKRVIRVEAVDVMVAAFGVVLLCGGVVSFSSASLKPALLFVCLLAAYFEAVWLLREREWVVRCSVASVISATLVSLYGVFQYVTGSSVMAEAWVDSEMFPSISGRAISTLENPNMLGEYLILLIPLAVGMFVGCGEGMRRIPALFCLGCMGVCLLMTWSRGAWLGLIGAALLFLFIWHRRAVWLIFAGIASIPILPYVLPASIIGRFTSIGNLGDSSTSYRMYIWRASCEMIRDYGWTGIGIGEGAWGKVYPLYAYLGVETAPHSHNLFMQIWIETGIGGLLLFVAVLFLLLQSVFTLYRRLYTAREVNCPGTMRDTAGDSTTERNRQDARNRSQ
;
A
#
# COMPACT_ATOMS: atom_id res chain seq x y z
N THR A 1 21.31 -24.99 7.68
CA THR A 1 20.99 -23.94 8.70
C THR A 1 21.44 -24.33 10.11
N SER A 2 21.52 -25.60 10.47
CA SER A 2 22.02 -26.09 11.77
C SER A 2 23.50 -25.86 11.94
N ALA A 3 24.33 -26.22 10.95
CA ALA A 3 25.79 -26.12 11.02
C ALA A 3 26.27 -24.65 11.17
N PHE A 4 25.68 -23.70 10.45
CA PHE A 4 26.02 -22.29 10.59
C PHE A 4 25.57 -21.74 11.95
N GLY A 5 24.39 -22.14 12.43
CA GLY A 5 23.90 -21.76 13.75
C GLY A 5 24.76 -22.31 14.89
N ASP A 6 25.28 -23.53 14.74
CA ASP A 6 26.20 -24.14 15.71
C ASP A 6 27.59 -23.52 15.64
N TRP A 7 28.08 -23.18 14.44
CA TRP A 7 29.30 -22.41 14.25
C TRP A 7 29.22 -21.03 14.91
N CYS A 8 28.13 -20.28 14.68
CA CYS A 8 27.90 -19.00 15.36
C CYS A 8 27.86 -19.12 16.89
N ARG A 9 27.30 -20.21 17.43
CA ARG A 9 27.28 -20.44 18.91
C ARG A 9 28.65 -20.79 19.48
N ARG A 10 29.53 -21.43 18.70
CA ARG A 10 30.89 -21.79 19.12
C ARG A 10 31.89 -20.64 18.95
N ASN A 11 31.61 -19.69 18.08
CA ASN A 11 32.49 -18.55 17.79
C ASN A 11 32.39 -17.48 18.89
N PRO A 12 33.48 -16.79 19.31
CA PRO A 12 33.47 -15.68 20.25
C PRO A 12 32.45 -14.60 19.90
N ILE A 13 32.33 -14.26 18.60
CA ILE A 13 31.37 -13.27 18.07
C ILE A 13 29.92 -13.73 18.35
N GLY A 14 29.59 -14.99 18.08
CA GLY A 14 28.25 -15.51 18.33
C GLY A 14 27.91 -15.57 19.82
N ARG A 15 28.88 -15.88 20.69
CA ARG A 15 28.73 -15.81 22.16
C ARG A 15 28.52 -14.39 22.63
N PHE A 16 29.24 -13.42 22.07
CA PHE A 16 29.03 -12.00 22.36
C PHE A 16 27.60 -11.56 22.02
N PHE A 17 27.13 -11.87 20.81
CA PHE A 17 25.74 -11.51 20.41
C PHE A 17 24.68 -12.24 21.26
N ALA A 18 24.91 -13.47 21.67
CA ALA A 18 24.01 -14.20 22.59
C ALA A 18 23.96 -13.54 23.98
N ALA A 19 25.13 -13.19 24.54
CA ALA A 19 25.24 -12.48 25.81
C ALA A 19 24.60 -11.08 25.74
N PHE A 20 24.91 -10.32 24.68
CA PHE A 20 24.30 -9.03 24.42
C PHE A 20 22.76 -9.13 24.38
N ARG A 21 22.23 -10.11 23.63
CA ARG A 21 20.77 -10.32 23.55
C ARG A 21 20.14 -10.61 24.90
N LEU A 22 20.79 -11.44 25.74
CA LEU A 22 20.30 -11.73 27.08
C LEU A 22 20.31 -10.51 27.99
N ALA A 23 21.41 -9.75 27.98
CA ALA A 23 21.51 -8.50 28.73
C ALA A 23 20.49 -7.47 28.24
N PHE A 24 20.34 -7.31 26.92
CA PHE A 24 19.37 -6.40 26.33
C PHE A 24 17.92 -6.78 26.69
N ASN A 25 17.56 -8.08 26.62
CA ASN A 25 16.22 -8.51 26.99
C ASN A 25 15.92 -8.23 28.48
N ARG A 26 16.86 -8.50 29.39
CA ARG A 26 16.71 -8.13 30.79
C ARG A 26 16.52 -6.63 30.97
N SER A 27 17.37 -5.83 30.35
CA SER A 27 17.27 -4.37 30.43
C SER A 27 15.92 -3.84 29.90
N VAL A 28 15.37 -4.45 28.85
CA VAL A 28 14.04 -4.09 28.32
C VAL A 28 12.91 -4.54 29.26
N GLU A 29 13.00 -5.75 29.81
CA GLU A 29 11.99 -6.31 30.72
C GLU A 29 11.97 -5.58 32.08
N ASP A 30 13.14 -5.17 32.57
CA ASP A 30 13.29 -4.41 33.82
C ASP A 30 13.10 -2.88 33.60
N SER A 31 12.92 -2.44 32.36
CA SER A 31 12.77 -1.01 32.02
C SER A 31 11.49 -0.45 32.61
N ILE A 32 11.63 0.58 33.48
CA ILE A 32 10.52 1.33 34.06
C ILE A 32 9.59 1.87 32.96
N CYS A 33 10.12 2.34 31.85
CA CYS A 33 9.32 2.84 30.73
C CYS A 33 8.43 1.75 30.12
N VAL A 34 8.96 0.54 29.93
CA VAL A 34 8.19 -0.59 29.38
C VAL A 34 7.10 -1.01 30.37
N LEU A 35 7.46 -1.14 31.65
CA LEU A 35 6.51 -1.50 32.72
C LEU A 35 5.40 -0.45 32.86
N LEU A 36 5.73 0.85 32.76
CA LEU A 36 4.75 1.93 32.80
C LEU A 36 3.79 1.86 31.60
N VAL A 37 4.31 1.72 30.38
CA VAL A 37 3.49 1.66 29.16
C VAL A 37 2.58 0.43 29.18
N GLU A 38 3.11 -0.74 29.52
CA GLU A 38 2.29 -1.95 29.69
C GLU A 38 1.24 -1.78 30.80
N GLY A 39 1.62 -1.19 31.94
CA GLY A 39 0.72 -0.89 33.05
C GLY A 39 -0.40 0.06 32.65
N ILE A 40 -0.10 1.10 31.87
CA ILE A 40 -1.08 2.04 31.33
C ILE A 40 -2.04 1.30 30.38
N MET A 41 -1.53 0.50 29.42
CA MET A 41 -2.37 -0.23 28.48
C MET A 41 -3.30 -1.24 29.17
N ARG A 42 -2.80 -1.99 30.14
CA ARG A 42 -3.64 -2.87 30.95
C ARG A 42 -4.71 -2.11 31.74
N ARG A 43 -4.39 -0.93 32.26
CA ARG A 43 -5.38 -0.06 32.94
C ARG A 43 -6.44 0.45 31.96
N PHE A 44 -6.06 0.84 30.74
CA PHE A 44 -7.02 1.22 29.70
C PHE A 44 -8.01 0.08 29.38
N LEU A 45 -7.53 -1.15 29.20
CA LEU A 45 -8.39 -2.31 28.95
C LEU A 45 -9.36 -2.59 30.11
N ARG A 46 -8.96 -2.32 31.36
CA ARG A 46 -9.77 -2.46 32.57
C ARG A 46 -10.71 -1.28 32.84
N CYS A 47 -10.52 -0.15 32.11
CA CYS A 47 -11.41 1.00 32.25
C CYS A 47 -12.80 0.66 31.74
N ARG A 48 -13.84 1.12 32.47
CA ARG A 48 -15.20 1.09 31.95
C ARG A 48 -15.33 2.00 30.73
N VAL A 49 -16.08 1.56 29.74
CA VAL A 49 -16.31 2.33 28.50
C VAL A 49 -16.84 3.74 28.80
N ARG A 50 -17.65 3.90 29.85
CA ARG A 50 -18.16 5.20 30.28
C ARG A 50 -17.06 6.21 30.65
N VAL A 51 -15.87 5.75 31.06
CA VAL A 51 -14.72 6.63 31.37
C VAL A 51 -14.27 7.35 30.10
N PHE A 52 -14.21 6.61 28.99
CA PHE A 52 -13.92 7.20 27.67
C PHE A 52 -15.06 8.10 27.20
N GLY A 53 -16.33 7.74 27.47
CA GLY A 53 -17.48 8.59 27.20
C GLY A 53 -17.40 9.94 27.93
N VAL A 54 -17.04 9.94 29.22
CA VAL A 54 -16.85 11.19 29.99
C VAL A 54 -15.69 12.02 29.42
N PHE A 55 -14.57 11.38 29.08
CA PHE A 55 -13.43 12.05 28.44
C PHE A 55 -13.82 12.72 27.12
N THR A 56 -14.48 11.99 26.21
CA THR A 56 -14.85 12.52 24.89
C THR A 56 -15.95 13.56 24.95
N VAL A 57 -16.94 13.42 25.87
CA VAL A 57 -17.97 14.44 26.08
C VAL A 57 -17.37 15.71 26.66
N SER A 58 -16.49 15.64 27.67
CA SER A 58 -15.87 16.84 28.26
C SER A 58 -14.98 17.57 27.24
N PHE A 59 -14.23 16.81 26.44
CA PHE A 59 -13.46 17.35 25.32
C PHE A 59 -14.36 18.04 24.28
N GLY A 60 -15.38 17.34 23.78
CA GLY A 60 -16.29 17.86 22.74
C GLY A 60 -17.13 19.04 23.23
N ALA A 61 -17.66 18.98 24.44
CA ALA A 61 -18.43 20.07 25.02
C ALA A 61 -17.59 21.34 25.21
N TYR A 62 -16.35 21.20 25.75
CA TYR A 62 -15.45 22.35 25.86
C TYR A 62 -15.11 22.94 24.49
N THR A 63 -14.74 22.09 23.52
CA THR A 63 -14.42 22.53 22.16
C THR A 63 -15.61 23.21 21.49
N ALA A 64 -16.83 22.68 21.65
CA ALA A 64 -18.04 23.29 21.12
C ALA A 64 -18.32 24.67 21.74
N CYS A 65 -18.23 24.78 23.10
CA CYS A 65 -18.40 26.06 23.79
C CYS A 65 -17.33 27.07 23.38
N ALA A 66 -16.07 26.67 23.30
CA ALA A 66 -14.96 27.53 22.87
C ALA A 66 -15.12 28.02 21.43
N SER A 67 -15.54 27.15 20.52
CA SER A 67 -15.83 27.51 19.13
C SER A 67 -17.02 28.45 19.04
N LEU A 68 -18.09 28.21 19.80
CA LEU A 68 -19.27 29.07 19.83
C LEU A 68 -18.94 30.50 20.35
N VAL A 69 -18.18 30.57 21.47
CA VAL A 69 -17.72 31.85 22.03
C VAL A 69 -16.85 32.62 21.01
N ARG A 70 -15.97 31.93 20.33
CA ARG A 70 -15.09 32.51 19.28
C ARG A 70 -15.92 33.10 18.14
N ILE A 71 -16.96 32.41 17.67
CA ILE A 71 -17.86 32.88 16.62
C ILE A 71 -18.63 34.11 17.09
N LEU A 72 -19.22 34.08 18.29
CA LEU A 72 -19.98 35.20 18.85
C LEU A 72 -19.12 36.45 19.05
N LEU A 73 -17.86 36.29 19.49
CA LEU A 73 -16.96 37.43 19.69
C LEU A 73 -16.42 38.01 18.38
N ARG A 74 -16.30 37.19 17.32
CA ARG A 74 -15.74 37.61 16.03
C ARG A 74 -16.81 38.24 15.12
N ASP A 75 -17.92 37.56 14.95
CA ASP A 75 -18.87 37.84 13.87
C ASP A 75 -20.23 38.39 14.38
N GLY A 76 -20.46 38.39 15.70
CA GLY A 76 -21.70 38.87 16.33
C GLY A 76 -22.97 38.06 15.99
N VAL A 77 -22.91 37.24 14.97
CA VAL A 77 -23.98 36.34 14.51
C VAL A 77 -23.40 34.93 14.27
N VAL A 78 -24.10 33.92 14.75
CA VAL A 78 -23.72 32.51 14.53
C VAL A 78 -24.11 32.10 13.12
N SER A 79 -23.20 32.25 12.16
CA SER A 79 -23.33 31.55 10.90
C SER A 79 -22.83 30.11 11.07
N LEU A 80 -23.76 29.17 11.14
CA LEU A 80 -23.45 27.76 11.33
C LEU A 80 -22.65 27.18 10.15
N SER A 81 -22.76 27.76 8.95
CA SER A 81 -22.11 27.26 7.72
C SER A 81 -20.57 27.26 7.74
N ASP A 82 -19.94 28.13 8.54
CA ASP A 82 -18.52 28.43 8.43
C ASP A 82 -17.65 27.86 9.58
N SER A 83 -18.19 26.90 10.34
CA SER A 83 -17.54 26.41 11.56
C SER A 83 -17.37 24.89 11.59
N PRO A 84 -16.45 24.30 10.80
CA PRO A 84 -16.22 22.86 10.78
C PRO A 84 -15.80 22.30 12.16
N GLU A 85 -15.13 23.10 12.98
CA GLU A 85 -14.73 22.73 14.35
C GLU A 85 -15.93 22.53 15.28
N LEU A 86 -16.96 23.37 15.16
CA LEU A 86 -18.19 23.26 15.94
C LEU A 86 -18.95 21.99 15.58
N TYR A 87 -19.10 21.70 14.28
CA TYR A 87 -19.76 20.45 13.84
C TYR A 87 -19.00 19.21 14.30
N PHE A 88 -17.67 19.23 14.19
CA PHE A 88 -16.84 18.15 14.67
C PHE A 88 -17.03 17.94 16.19
N ALA A 89 -17.00 18.99 16.97
CA ALA A 89 -17.18 18.91 18.42
C ALA A 89 -18.57 18.38 18.80
N LEU A 90 -19.63 18.85 18.13
CA LEU A 90 -21.00 18.35 18.34
C LEU A 90 -21.11 16.86 17.95
N LEU A 91 -20.52 16.46 16.83
CA LEU A 91 -20.47 15.05 16.42
C LEU A 91 -19.78 14.18 17.48
N VAL A 92 -18.64 14.64 18.03
CA VAL A 92 -17.93 13.93 19.10
C VAL A 92 -18.83 13.77 20.33
N VAL A 93 -19.57 14.80 20.75
CA VAL A 93 -20.50 14.71 21.87
C VAL A 93 -21.61 13.69 21.58
N ILE A 94 -22.25 13.76 20.41
CA ILE A 94 -23.34 12.84 20.03
C ILE A 94 -22.86 11.37 20.03
N VAL A 95 -21.72 11.10 19.39
CA VAL A 95 -21.14 9.75 19.31
C VAL A 95 -20.73 9.24 20.71
N SER A 96 -20.46 10.12 21.66
CA SER A 96 -20.06 9.76 23.02
C SER A 96 -21.22 9.36 23.91
N ILE A 97 -22.47 9.72 23.58
CA ILE A 97 -23.65 9.43 24.43
C ILE A 97 -23.81 7.93 24.71
N PRO A 98 -23.75 7.01 23.73
CA PRO A 98 -23.81 5.56 24.02
C PRO A 98 -22.70 5.08 24.93
N LEU A 99 -21.51 5.69 24.87
CA LEU A 99 -20.38 5.33 25.72
C LEU A 99 -20.63 5.65 27.20
N LEU A 100 -21.35 6.75 27.50
CA LEU A 100 -21.68 7.16 28.87
C LEU A 100 -22.58 6.14 29.59
N ILE A 101 -23.47 5.49 28.85
CA ILE A 101 -24.46 4.54 29.37
C ILE A 101 -23.82 3.17 29.61
N SER A 102 -22.72 2.88 28.92
CA SER A 102 -22.06 1.57 28.95
C SER A 102 -21.40 1.28 30.31
N LYS A 103 -21.72 0.11 30.88
CA LYS A 103 -21.16 -0.36 32.17
C LYS A 103 -20.03 -1.37 32.00
N VAL A 104 -19.81 -1.89 30.80
CA VAL A 104 -18.78 -2.91 30.50
C VAL A 104 -17.39 -2.28 30.47
N THR A 105 -16.36 -3.10 30.66
CA THR A 105 -14.96 -2.68 30.46
C THR A 105 -14.62 -2.56 28.98
N LEU A 106 -13.54 -1.84 28.65
CA LEU A 106 -13.07 -1.75 27.27
C LEU A 106 -12.71 -3.13 26.70
N ALA A 107 -12.06 -3.99 27.50
CA ALA A 107 -11.73 -5.36 27.09
C ALA A 107 -12.98 -6.17 26.75
N GLU A 108 -14.01 -6.12 27.63
CA GLU A 108 -15.31 -6.78 27.36
C GLU A 108 -15.98 -6.22 26.11
N ALA A 109 -16.02 -4.88 25.93
CA ALA A 109 -16.61 -4.24 24.77
C ALA A 109 -15.92 -4.67 23.46
N LEU A 110 -14.58 -4.75 23.45
CA LEU A 110 -13.80 -5.22 22.30
C LEU A 110 -14.06 -6.70 21.98
N CYS A 111 -14.24 -7.53 23.01
CA CYS A 111 -14.43 -8.98 22.82
C CYS A 111 -15.89 -9.37 22.51
N THR A 112 -16.88 -8.60 22.98
CA THR A 112 -18.30 -8.95 22.86
C THR A 112 -19.00 -8.25 21.72
N SER A 113 -18.66 -6.97 21.42
CA SER A 113 -19.30 -6.22 20.35
C SER A 113 -18.83 -6.69 18.97
N TYR A 114 -19.71 -6.59 17.96
CA TYR A 114 -19.36 -6.91 16.57
C TYR A 114 -18.21 -6.04 16.06
N ALA A 115 -18.30 -4.71 16.29
CA ALA A 115 -17.26 -3.77 15.87
C ALA A 115 -15.91 -4.03 16.58
N GLY A 116 -15.94 -4.34 17.89
CA GLY A 116 -14.74 -4.68 18.65
C GLY A 116 -14.07 -5.94 18.13
N ARG A 117 -14.83 -7.02 17.90
CA ARG A 117 -14.29 -8.26 17.31
C ARG A 117 -13.74 -8.06 15.91
N ALA A 118 -14.40 -7.26 15.09
CA ALA A 118 -13.90 -6.91 13.76
C ALA A 118 -12.56 -6.15 13.86
N LEU A 119 -12.46 -5.15 14.76
CA LEU A 119 -11.23 -4.42 15.01
C LEU A 119 -10.10 -5.34 15.49
N LEU A 120 -10.37 -6.21 16.47
CA LEU A 120 -9.38 -7.18 16.96
C LEU A 120 -8.92 -8.12 15.84
N SER A 121 -9.85 -8.59 15.02
CA SER A 121 -9.53 -9.42 13.85
C SER A 121 -8.63 -8.71 12.86
N ILE A 122 -8.91 -7.45 12.52
CA ILE A 122 -8.08 -6.61 11.64
C ILE A 122 -6.67 -6.44 12.24
N LEU A 123 -6.58 -6.12 13.53
CA LEU A 123 -5.31 -5.95 14.24
C LEU A 123 -4.60 -7.27 14.58
N GLY A 124 -5.20 -8.42 14.25
CA GLY A 124 -4.63 -9.74 14.49
C GLY A 124 -4.56 -10.14 15.97
N TYR A 125 -5.38 -9.56 16.83
CA TYR A 125 -5.49 -9.97 18.23
C TYR A 125 -6.59 -11.00 18.42
N ARG A 126 -6.32 -12.02 19.24
CA ARG A 126 -7.34 -13.00 19.66
C ARG A 126 -8.09 -12.45 20.86
N PRO A 127 -9.42 -12.62 20.92
CA PRO A 127 -10.22 -12.15 22.05
C PRO A 127 -9.68 -12.63 23.41
N GLU A 128 -9.21 -13.89 23.51
CA GLU A 128 -8.67 -14.45 24.76
C GLU A 128 -7.45 -13.66 25.28
N GLN A 129 -6.58 -13.16 24.39
CA GLN A 129 -5.42 -12.35 24.75
C GLN A 129 -5.83 -11.01 25.36
N VAL A 130 -6.89 -10.41 24.83
CA VAL A 130 -7.42 -9.12 25.28
C VAL A 130 -8.15 -9.30 26.63
N THR A 131 -8.90 -10.39 26.79
CA THR A 131 -9.58 -10.73 28.04
C THR A 131 -8.56 -10.93 29.17
N LEU A 132 -7.53 -11.76 28.94
CA LEU A 132 -6.43 -11.97 29.92
C LEU A 132 -5.71 -10.66 30.29
N ALA A 133 -5.45 -9.78 29.32
CA ALA A 133 -4.83 -8.49 29.58
C ALA A 133 -5.75 -7.53 30.36
N GLY A 134 -7.07 -7.72 30.22
CA GLY A 134 -8.12 -6.96 30.91
C GLY A 134 -8.50 -7.49 32.29
N GLU A 135 -7.96 -8.66 32.72
CA GLU A 135 -8.23 -9.20 34.03
C GLU A 135 -7.65 -8.33 35.16
N GLY A 136 -8.42 -8.16 36.26
CA GLY A 136 -8.02 -7.44 37.45
C GLY A 136 -9.04 -6.38 37.89
N LEU A 137 -8.63 -5.49 38.79
CA LEU A 137 -9.52 -4.45 39.33
C LEU A 137 -10.00 -3.49 38.26
N VAL A 138 -11.32 -3.34 38.14
CA VAL A 138 -11.97 -2.44 37.21
C VAL A 138 -11.66 -0.99 37.55
N VAL A 139 -11.20 -0.22 36.56
CA VAL A 139 -10.88 1.20 36.69
C VAL A 139 -12.11 2.04 36.30
N ASN A 140 -12.54 2.92 37.21
CA ASN A 140 -13.70 3.78 36.95
C ASN A 140 -13.45 5.20 37.51
N ARG A 141 -12.41 5.87 37.02
CA ARG A 141 -12.01 7.22 37.46
C ARG A 141 -12.59 8.30 36.54
N LEU A 142 -13.88 8.62 36.76
CA LEU A 142 -14.59 9.60 35.93
C LEU A 142 -14.01 11.01 36.07
N ASN A 143 -13.60 11.40 37.30
CA ASN A 143 -13.02 12.74 37.53
C ASN A 143 -11.72 12.95 36.74
N VAL A 144 -10.85 11.94 36.67
CA VAL A 144 -9.62 12.02 35.89
C VAL A 144 -9.94 12.14 34.39
N ALA A 145 -10.89 11.35 33.91
CA ALA A 145 -11.32 11.41 32.51
C ALA A 145 -11.89 12.80 32.15
N PHE A 146 -12.71 13.36 33.02
CA PHE A 146 -13.27 14.70 32.85
C PHE A 146 -12.17 15.76 32.75
N VAL A 147 -11.23 15.77 33.70
CA VAL A 147 -10.10 16.72 33.72
C VAL A 147 -9.22 16.53 32.46
N CYS A 148 -8.88 15.29 32.10
CA CYS A 148 -8.09 15.02 30.88
C CYS A 148 -8.81 15.50 29.62
N GLY A 149 -10.13 15.31 29.53
CA GLY A 149 -10.91 15.80 28.40
C GLY A 149 -10.94 17.34 28.32
N LEU A 150 -11.08 18.03 29.46
CA LEU A 150 -10.99 19.50 29.51
C LEU A 150 -9.59 20.00 29.12
N VAL A 151 -8.51 19.39 29.65
CA VAL A 151 -7.13 19.77 29.31
C VAL A 151 -6.89 19.61 27.80
N LEU A 152 -7.31 18.50 27.21
CA LEU A 152 -7.21 18.31 25.77
C LEU A 152 -8.07 19.34 25.02
N GLY A 153 -9.27 19.66 25.55
CA GLY A 153 -10.14 20.71 25.01
C GLY A 153 -9.47 22.10 25.02
N ILE A 154 -8.78 22.45 26.10
CA ILE A 154 -8.01 23.71 26.18
C ILE A 154 -6.94 23.79 25.08
N LEU A 155 -6.29 22.68 24.75
CA LEU A 155 -5.30 22.64 23.67
C LEU A 155 -5.90 22.95 22.29
N THR A 156 -7.22 22.83 22.12
CA THR A 156 -7.89 23.22 20.87
C THR A 156 -7.86 24.74 20.63
N TYR A 157 -7.46 25.52 21.61
CA TYR A 157 -7.18 26.94 21.40
C TYR A 157 -6.02 27.18 20.42
N SER A 158 -4.98 26.36 20.53
CA SER A 158 -3.76 26.49 19.70
C SER A 158 -3.69 25.48 18.54
N TYR A 159 -4.42 24.39 18.64
CA TYR A 159 -4.37 23.28 17.66
C TYR A 159 -5.77 22.88 17.23
N SER A 160 -5.94 22.49 15.96
CA SER A 160 -7.21 21.92 15.48
C SER A 160 -7.61 20.69 16.30
N PRO A 161 -8.89 20.56 16.74
CA PRO A 161 -9.37 19.41 17.49
C PRO A 161 -9.21 18.09 16.70
N VAL A 162 -9.31 18.15 15.37
CA VAL A 162 -9.10 17.00 14.48
C VAL A 162 -7.65 16.55 14.54
N LEU A 163 -6.68 17.48 14.48
CA LEU A 163 -5.26 17.15 14.57
C LEU A 163 -4.88 16.54 15.93
N LEU A 164 -5.47 17.01 17.03
CA LEU A 164 -5.24 16.45 18.36
C LEU A 164 -5.72 14.98 18.45
N LEU A 165 -6.91 14.68 17.90
CA LEU A 165 -7.40 13.30 17.87
C LEU A 165 -6.59 12.41 16.93
N ILE A 166 -6.19 12.91 15.75
CA ILE A 166 -5.28 12.21 14.85
C ILE A 166 -3.97 11.89 15.57
N GLY A 167 -3.41 12.84 16.32
CA GLY A 167 -2.19 12.63 17.12
C GLY A 167 -2.33 11.52 18.16
N LEU A 168 -3.45 11.49 18.90
CA LEU A 168 -3.74 10.42 19.85
C LEU A 168 -3.88 9.06 19.17
N CYS A 169 -4.60 9.00 18.04
CA CYS A 169 -4.72 7.77 17.26
C CYS A 169 -3.36 7.31 16.70
N ALA A 170 -2.52 8.25 16.24
CA ALA A 170 -1.17 7.96 15.76
C ALA A 170 -0.27 7.38 16.87
N LEU A 171 -0.34 7.92 18.09
CA LEU A 171 0.39 7.39 19.24
C LEU A 171 -0.07 5.97 19.59
N LEU A 172 -1.37 5.72 19.60
CA LEU A 172 -1.91 4.39 19.81
C LEU A 172 -1.46 3.43 18.71
N LEU A 173 -1.55 3.84 17.45
CA LEU A 173 -1.10 3.05 16.30
C LEU A 173 0.41 2.75 16.39
N ALA A 174 1.23 3.74 16.75
CA ALA A 174 2.66 3.54 16.96
C ALA A 174 2.93 2.48 18.06
N TYR A 175 2.20 2.53 19.16
CA TYR A 175 2.29 1.49 20.19
C TYR A 175 1.88 0.10 19.66
N LEU A 176 0.80 0.01 18.90
CA LEU A 176 0.34 -1.26 18.30
C LEU A 176 1.37 -1.82 17.32
N ILE A 177 2.01 -0.97 16.50
CA ILE A 177 3.10 -1.34 15.60
C ILE A 177 4.32 -1.84 16.38
N LEU A 178 4.69 -1.20 17.48
CA LEU A 178 5.75 -1.68 18.36
C LEU A 178 5.45 -3.08 18.91
N CYS A 179 4.19 -3.32 19.28
CA CYS A 179 3.72 -4.64 19.72
C CYS A 179 3.68 -5.67 18.60
N LYS A 180 3.19 -5.28 17.42
CA LYS A 180 3.05 -6.12 16.22
C LYS A 180 3.44 -5.34 14.96
N PRO A 181 4.71 -5.42 14.49
CA PRO A 181 5.16 -4.67 13.30
C PRO A 181 4.38 -4.99 12.02
N GLU A 182 3.69 -6.13 11.96
CA GLU A 182 2.80 -6.50 10.86
C GLU A 182 1.67 -5.48 10.67
N ILE A 183 1.18 -4.87 11.75
CA ILE A 183 0.20 -3.78 11.70
C ILE A 183 0.80 -2.59 10.95
N GLY A 184 2.11 -2.35 11.11
CA GLY A 184 2.83 -1.29 10.39
C GLY A 184 2.82 -1.50 8.88
N VAL A 185 3.12 -2.73 8.42
CA VAL A 185 3.04 -3.05 6.98
C VAL A 185 1.61 -2.89 6.45
N MET A 186 0.61 -3.35 7.20
CA MET A 186 -0.79 -3.14 6.83
C MET A 186 -1.15 -1.65 6.76
N THR A 187 -0.64 -0.85 7.70
CA THR A 187 -0.82 0.61 7.70
C THR A 187 -0.16 1.25 6.48
N LEU A 188 1.06 0.85 6.12
CA LEU A 188 1.74 1.30 4.89
C LEU A 188 0.91 1.00 3.64
N CYS A 189 0.41 -0.24 3.52
CA CYS A 189 -0.45 -0.65 2.41
C CYS A 189 -1.71 0.22 2.28
N PHE A 190 -2.30 0.63 3.41
CA PHE A 190 -3.48 1.48 3.41
C PHE A 190 -3.16 2.95 3.14
N THR A 191 -2.11 3.49 3.78
CA THR A 191 -1.84 4.93 3.80
C THR A 191 -0.99 5.42 2.63
N MET A 192 -0.42 4.52 1.84
CA MET A 192 0.46 4.85 0.72
C MET A 192 -0.06 5.96 -0.20
N PRO A 193 -1.34 5.97 -0.66
CA PRO A 193 -1.85 7.01 -1.55
C PRO A 193 -2.35 8.27 -0.84
N PHE A 194 -2.31 8.34 0.48
CA PHE A 194 -2.86 9.45 1.27
C PHE A 194 -1.78 10.27 1.98
N LEU A 195 -0.65 9.66 2.31
CA LEU A 195 0.40 10.33 3.07
C LEU A 195 1.47 10.93 2.17
N PRO A 196 2.00 12.12 2.52
CA PRO A 196 3.18 12.66 1.88
C PRO A 196 4.38 11.70 1.98
N THR A 197 5.22 11.67 0.96
CA THR A 197 6.36 10.74 0.84
C THR A 197 7.28 10.73 2.06
N MET A 198 7.50 11.88 2.70
CA MET A 198 8.33 11.97 3.91
C MET A 198 7.70 11.28 5.13
N LEU A 199 6.38 11.35 5.28
CA LEU A 199 5.68 10.64 6.35
C LEU A 199 5.65 9.13 6.09
N LEU A 200 5.50 8.72 4.82
CA LEU A 200 5.64 7.31 4.45
C LEU A 200 7.04 6.78 4.77
N ALA A 201 8.08 7.53 4.41
CA ALA A 201 9.45 7.17 4.73
C ALA A 201 9.68 7.06 6.25
N ALA A 202 9.15 8.00 7.03
CA ALA A 202 9.23 7.93 8.49
C ALA A 202 8.50 6.70 9.06
N LEU A 203 7.34 6.35 8.50
CA LEU A 203 6.60 5.15 8.89
C LEU A 203 7.37 3.86 8.53
N VAL A 204 7.97 3.79 7.34
CA VAL A 204 8.84 2.67 6.94
C VAL A 204 10.00 2.53 7.92
N ILE A 205 10.74 3.61 8.21
CA ILE A 205 11.85 3.56 9.17
C ILE A 205 11.36 3.07 10.54
N TYR A 206 10.22 3.56 11.02
CA TYR A 206 9.67 3.16 12.30
C TYR A 206 9.32 1.66 12.36
N VAL A 207 8.64 1.14 11.32
CA VAL A 207 8.29 -0.29 11.22
C VAL A 207 9.55 -1.15 11.13
N PHE A 208 10.54 -0.71 10.33
CA PHE A 208 11.82 -1.38 10.22
C PHE A 208 12.56 -1.47 11.57
N LEU A 209 12.63 -0.37 12.32
CA LEU A 209 13.23 -0.34 13.66
C LEU A 209 12.47 -1.26 14.63
N CYS A 210 11.13 -1.28 14.60
CA CYS A 210 10.33 -2.20 15.40
C CYS A 210 10.60 -3.67 15.03
N CYS A 211 10.77 -3.96 13.74
CA CYS A 211 11.15 -5.30 13.26
C CYS A 211 12.53 -5.69 13.77
N MET A 212 13.53 -4.82 13.62
CA MET A 212 14.91 -5.04 14.09
C MET A 212 14.95 -5.24 15.61
N LEU A 213 14.20 -4.46 16.37
CA LEU A 213 14.09 -4.64 17.81
C LEU A 213 13.62 -6.06 18.18
N LYS A 214 12.64 -6.62 17.45
CA LYS A 214 12.18 -8.00 17.68
C LYS A 214 13.20 -9.06 17.24
N VAL A 215 14.00 -8.77 16.21
CA VAL A 215 15.11 -9.63 15.79
C VAL A 215 16.20 -9.65 16.86
N ILE A 216 16.62 -8.49 17.37
CA ILE A 216 17.62 -8.37 18.46
C ILE A 216 17.13 -9.10 19.70
N ARG A 217 15.85 -8.99 20.06
CA ARG A 217 15.25 -9.71 21.18
C ARG A 217 15.12 -11.23 20.95
N GLY A 218 15.46 -11.73 19.75
CA GLY A 218 15.34 -13.14 19.39
C GLY A 218 13.89 -13.63 19.23
N LYS A 219 12.92 -12.73 19.19
CA LYS A 219 11.50 -13.05 18.97
C LYS A 219 11.19 -13.29 17.49
N ARG A 220 12.13 -12.95 16.60
CA ARG A 220 12.04 -13.17 15.15
C ARG A 220 13.38 -13.61 14.56
N VAL A 221 13.29 -14.45 13.52
CA VAL A 221 14.43 -14.93 12.76
C VAL A 221 14.33 -14.39 11.33
N ILE A 222 15.34 -13.68 10.88
CA ILE A 222 15.49 -13.27 9.49
C ILE A 222 15.94 -14.48 8.66
N ARG A 223 15.27 -14.72 7.54
CA ARG A 223 15.73 -15.63 6.50
C ARG A 223 16.08 -14.78 5.30
N VAL A 224 17.29 -14.94 4.81
CA VAL A 224 17.79 -14.21 3.64
C VAL A 224 17.75 -15.13 2.44
N GLU A 225 17.11 -14.68 1.37
CA GLU A 225 17.04 -15.34 0.08
C GLU A 225 17.90 -14.60 -0.95
N ALA A 226 18.13 -15.20 -2.13
CA ALA A 226 18.95 -14.58 -3.17
C ALA A 226 18.38 -13.22 -3.63
N VAL A 227 17.06 -13.10 -3.69
CA VAL A 227 16.39 -11.84 -4.04
C VAL A 227 16.73 -10.74 -3.03
N ASP A 228 16.75 -11.06 -1.72
CA ASP A 228 17.06 -10.09 -0.66
C ASP A 228 18.46 -9.50 -0.83
N VAL A 229 19.42 -10.35 -1.21
CA VAL A 229 20.80 -9.91 -1.47
C VAL A 229 20.87 -8.99 -2.68
N MET A 230 20.14 -9.30 -3.76
CA MET A 230 20.10 -8.45 -4.96
C MET A 230 19.41 -7.10 -4.69
N VAL A 231 18.33 -7.08 -3.93
CA VAL A 231 17.66 -5.84 -3.51
C VAL A 231 18.58 -5.00 -2.62
N ALA A 232 19.30 -5.62 -1.67
CA ALA A 232 20.28 -4.92 -0.85
C ALA A 232 21.44 -4.35 -1.69
N ALA A 233 21.96 -5.14 -2.64
CA ALA A 233 23.00 -4.69 -3.56
C ALA A 233 22.53 -3.51 -4.43
N PHE A 234 21.29 -3.54 -4.93
CA PHE A 234 20.69 -2.43 -5.64
C PHE A 234 20.59 -1.17 -4.75
N GLY A 235 20.20 -1.33 -3.49
CA GLY A 235 20.21 -0.24 -2.51
C GLY A 235 21.59 0.38 -2.31
N VAL A 236 22.66 -0.44 -2.28
CA VAL A 236 24.05 0.05 -2.22
C VAL A 236 24.42 0.84 -3.48
N VAL A 237 24.02 0.36 -4.67
CA VAL A 237 24.27 1.10 -5.93
C VAL A 237 23.54 2.44 -5.94
N LEU A 238 22.30 2.51 -5.44
CA LEU A 238 21.59 3.79 -5.30
C LEU A 238 22.32 4.76 -4.37
N LEU A 239 22.86 4.29 -3.23
CA LEU A 239 23.65 5.13 -2.33
C LEU A 239 24.95 5.61 -3.00
N CYS A 240 25.69 4.71 -3.67
CA CYS A 240 26.88 5.09 -4.43
C CYS A 240 26.55 6.13 -5.50
N GLY A 241 25.46 5.93 -6.27
CA GLY A 241 24.99 6.90 -7.26
C GLY A 241 24.57 8.24 -6.65
N GLY A 242 24.08 8.24 -5.41
CA GLY A 242 23.78 9.47 -4.67
C GLY A 242 25.02 10.24 -4.20
N VAL A 243 26.10 9.52 -3.85
CA VAL A 243 27.37 10.10 -3.39
C VAL A 243 28.23 10.55 -4.57
N VAL A 244 28.36 9.68 -5.60
CA VAL A 244 29.17 9.92 -6.81
C VAL A 244 28.28 10.51 -7.91
N SER A 245 27.76 11.71 -7.70
CA SER A 245 26.80 12.34 -8.60
C SER A 245 27.29 13.67 -9.13
N PHE A 246 26.81 14.07 -10.31
CA PHE A 246 26.97 15.43 -10.85
C PHE A 246 26.27 16.50 -9.99
N SER A 247 25.41 16.10 -9.07
CA SER A 247 24.70 17.01 -8.17
C SER A 247 24.78 16.59 -6.71
N SER A 248 25.19 17.51 -5.83
CA SER A 248 25.15 17.31 -4.39
C SER A 248 23.72 17.06 -3.85
N ALA A 249 22.70 17.43 -4.61
CA ALA A 249 21.31 17.20 -4.26
C ALA A 249 20.85 15.73 -4.42
N SER A 250 21.67 14.87 -5.06
CA SER A 250 21.31 13.46 -5.34
C SER A 250 21.32 12.55 -4.12
N LEU A 251 22.04 12.90 -3.07
CA LEU A 251 22.11 12.07 -1.86
C LEU A 251 20.74 11.94 -1.17
N LYS A 252 19.97 13.02 -1.11
CA LYS A 252 18.63 13.01 -0.46
C LYS A 252 17.66 12.06 -1.15
N PRO A 253 17.44 12.11 -2.48
CA PRO A 253 16.59 11.12 -3.16
C PRO A 253 17.16 9.69 -3.08
N ALA A 254 18.48 9.50 -3.15
CA ALA A 254 19.08 8.18 -2.96
C ALA A 254 18.76 7.57 -1.60
N LEU A 255 18.92 8.34 -0.51
CA LEU A 255 18.54 7.92 0.84
C LEU A 255 17.05 7.63 0.94
N LEU A 256 16.19 8.43 0.29
CA LEU A 256 14.76 8.20 0.27
C LEU A 256 14.40 6.88 -0.44
N PHE A 257 14.98 6.61 -1.60
CA PHE A 257 14.76 5.33 -2.30
C PHE A 257 15.23 4.13 -1.47
N VAL A 258 16.39 4.22 -0.84
CA VAL A 258 16.88 3.13 0.04
C VAL A 258 15.98 2.95 1.26
N CYS A 259 15.48 4.04 1.84
CA CYS A 259 14.49 3.96 2.90
C CYS A 259 13.22 3.23 2.42
N LEU A 260 12.69 3.58 1.24
CA LEU A 260 11.50 2.92 0.69
C LEU A 260 11.77 1.44 0.31
N LEU A 261 12.99 1.08 -0.09
CA LEU A 261 13.38 -0.32 -0.29
C LEU A 261 13.33 -1.13 1.02
N ALA A 262 13.45 -0.50 2.19
CA ALA A 262 13.27 -1.20 3.46
C ALA A 262 11.86 -1.80 3.60
N ALA A 263 10.83 -1.20 2.98
CA ALA A 263 9.47 -1.74 2.97
C ALA A 263 9.39 -3.13 2.30
N TYR A 264 10.26 -3.42 1.30
CA TYR A 264 10.39 -4.76 0.74
C TYR A 264 10.81 -5.76 1.83
N PHE A 265 11.86 -5.45 2.60
CA PHE A 265 12.34 -6.33 3.67
C PHE A 265 11.30 -6.51 4.77
N GLU A 266 10.58 -5.45 5.12
CA GLU A 266 9.45 -5.52 6.06
C GLU A 266 8.38 -6.48 5.57
N ALA A 267 7.96 -6.37 4.32
CA ALA A 267 6.96 -7.27 3.74
C ALA A 267 7.43 -8.74 3.78
N VAL A 268 8.66 -9.02 3.30
CA VAL A 268 9.20 -10.39 3.23
C VAL A 268 9.40 -10.99 4.63
N TRP A 269 9.87 -10.22 5.60
CA TRP A 269 10.18 -10.73 6.94
C TRP A 269 8.98 -10.77 7.87
N LEU A 270 7.97 -9.92 7.68
CA LEU A 270 6.81 -9.80 8.55
C LEU A 270 5.59 -10.57 8.03
N LEU A 271 5.34 -10.58 6.72
CA LEU A 271 4.15 -11.19 6.13
C LEU A 271 4.33 -12.71 5.85
N ARG A 272 4.73 -13.48 6.87
CA ARG A 272 4.94 -14.93 6.72
C ARG A 272 3.66 -15.75 6.91
N GLU A 273 2.70 -15.22 7.64
CA GLU A 273 1.42 -15.88 7.88
C GLU A 273 0.41 -15.44 6.83
N ARG A 274 -0.33 -16.40 6.26
CA ARG A 274 -1.36 -16.13 5.26
C ARG A 274 -2.35 -15.05 5.70
N GLU A 275 -2.69 -15.04 6.97
CA GLU A 275 -3.65 -14.07 7.52
C GLU A 275 -3.17 -12.63 7.37
N TRP A 276 -1.87 -12.36 7.59
CA TRP A 276 -1.32 -11.02 7.44
C TRP A 276 -1.24 -10.60 5.97
N VAL A 277 -0.90 -11.53 5.06
CA VAL A 277 -0.94 -11.28 3.62
C VAL A 277 -2.35 -10.88 3.20
N VAL A 278 -3.37 -11.62 3.65
CA VAL A 278 -4.78 -11.30 3.34
C VAL A 278 -5.19 -9.95 3.91
N ARG A 279 -4.83 -9.63 5.18
CA ARG A 279 -5.14 -8.32 5.79
C ARG A 279 -4.51 -7.16 5.03
N CYS A 280 -3.23 -7.28 4.66
CA CYS A 280 -2.54 -6.27 3.86
C CYS A 280 -3.18 -6.12 2.48
N SER A 281 -3.54 -7.23 1.81
CA SER A 281 -4.23 -7.21 0.53
C SER A 281 -5.60 -6.52 0.62
N VAL A 282 -6.38 -6.83 1.66
CA VAL A 282 -7.67 -6.16 1.92
C VAL A 282 -7.47 -4.67 2.17
N ALA A 283 -6.49 -4.29 3.00
CA ALA A 283 -6.16 -2.90 3.28
C ALA A 283 -5.79 -2.13 2.00
N SER A 284 -4.97 -2.72 1.12
CA SER A 284 -4.59 -2.13 -0.16
C SER A 284 -5.79 -1.94 -1.10
N VAL A 285 -6.67 -2.96 -1.20
CA VAL A 285 -7.85 -2.88 -2.06
C VAL A 285 -8.87 -1.86 -1.55
N ILE A 286 -9.09 -1.77 -0.23
CA ILE A 286 -9.95 -0.74 0.37
C ILE A 286 -9.36 0.65 0.10
N SER A 287 -8.05 0.83 0.30
CA SER A 287 -7.34 2.07 0.02
C SER A 287 -7.54 2.50 -1.45
N ALA A 288 -7.29 1.60 -2.40
CA ALA A 288 -7.49 1.86 -3.82
C ALA A 288 -8.93 2.19 -4.19
N THR A 289 -9.89 1.54 -3.51
CA THR A 289 -11.32 1.83 -3.72
C THR A 289 -11.66 3.25 -3.26
N LEU A 290 -11.17 3.69 -2.09
CA LEU A 290 -11.36 5.05 -1.59
C LEU A 290 -10.74 6.10 -2.53
N VAL A 291 -9.51 5.87 -2.97
CA VAL A 291 -8.82 6.69 -3.98
C VAL A 291 -9.63 6.76 -5.27
N SER A 292 -10.16 5.63 -5.72
CA SER A 292 -10.98 5.56 -6.94
C SER A 292 -12.29 6.32 -6.81
N LEU A 293 -12.99 6.16 -5.70
CA LEU A 293 -14.23 6.90 -5.41
C LEU A 293 -13.99 8.41 -5.38
N TYR A 294 -12.90 8.84 -4.76
CA TYR A 294 -12.53 10.25 -4.73
C TYR A 294 -12.16 10.77 -6.13
N GLY A 295 -11.40 9.99 -6.93
CA GLY A 295 -11.08 10.35 -8.31
C GLY A 295 -12.31 10.44 -9.22
N VAL A 296 -13.27 9.52 -9.07
CA VAL A 296 -14.56 9.57 -9.77
C VAL A 296 -15.36 10.80 -9.33
N PHE A 297 -15.42 11.08 -8.02
CA PHE A 297 -16.09 12.28 -7.50
C PHE A 297 -15.51 13.55 -8.10
N GLN A 298 -14.18 13.72 -8.07
CA GLN A 298 -13.50 14.87 -8.68
C GLN A 298 -13.83 15.02 -10.17
N TYR A 299 -13.79 13.91 -10.91
CA TYR A 299 -14.06 13.91 -12.36
C TYR A 299 -15.52 14.32 -12.67
N VAL A 300 -16.48 13.77 -11.93
CA VAL A 300 -17.92 14.06 -12.15
C VAL A 300 -18.30 15.48 -11.73
N THR A 301 -17.73 15.98 -10.63
CA THR A 301 -18.05 17.32 -10.13
C THR A 301 -17.24 18.44 -10.77
N GLY A 302 -16.18 18.11 -11.54
CA GLY A 302 -15.24 19.10 -12.06
C GLY A 302 -14.48 19.87 -10.95
N SER A 303 -14.42 19.30 -9.75
CA SER A 303 -13.90 20.01 -8.56
C SER A 303 -12.37 20.14 -8.54
N SER A 304 -11.65 19.57 -9.51
CA SER A 304 -10.20 19.65 -9.59
C SER A 304 -9.74 20.55 -10.73
N VAL A 305 -9.32 21.76 -10.40
CA VAL A 305 -8.71 22.72 -11.35
C VAL A 305 -7.45 22.15 -12.02
N MET A 306 -6.70 21.30 -11.31
CA MET A 306 -5.50 20.65 -11.86
C MET A 306 -5.79 19.55 -12.90
N ALA A 307 -7.02 19.04 -12.96
CA ALA A 307 -7.38 17.96 -13.90
C ALA A 307 -7.34 18.43 -15.36
N GLU A 308 -7.61 19.71 -15.62
CA GLU A 308 -7.60 20.32 -16.97
C GLU A 308 -6.17 20.49 -17.50
N ALA A 309 -5.19 20.78 -16.64
CA ALA A 309 -3.78 20.95 -17.02
C ALA A 309 -3.15 19.70 -17.64
N TRP A 310 -3.78 18.52 -17.47
CA TRP A 310 -3.32 17.24 -18.02
C TRP A 310 -3.97 16.86 -19.34
N VAL A 311 -4.77 17.73 -19.95
CA VAL A 311 -5.49 17.49 -21.20
C VAL A 311 -4.91 18.35 -22.32
N ASP A 312 -4.61 17.74 -23.44
CA ASP A 312 -4.35 18.44 -24.70
C ASP A 312 -5.72 18.75 -25.35
N SER A 313 -6.24 19.96 -25.08
CA SER A 313 -7.58 20.37 -25.53
C SER A 313 -7.67 20.61 -27.05
N GLU A 314 -6.55 20.85 -27.73
CA GLU A 314 -6.53 20.99 -29.19
C GLU A 314 -6.73 19.64 -29.87
N MET A 315 -6.06 18.60 -29.37
CA MET A 315 -6.15 17.26 -29.93
C MET A 315 -7.37 16.47 -29.43
N PHE A 316 -7.82 16.71 -28.22
CA PHE A 316 -8.92 15.97 -27.58
C PHE A 316 -9.98 16.90 -26.96
N PRO A 317 -10.70 17.70 -27.78
CA PRO A 317 -11.67 18.67 -27.28
C PRO A 317 -12.88 18.05 -26.55
N SER A 318 -13.10 16.75 -26.73
CA SER A 318 -14.17 16.01 -26.05
C SER A 318 -13.81 15.58 -24.62
N ILE A 319 -12.57 15.80 -24.15
CA ILE A 319 -12.12 15.42 -22.83
C ILE A 319 -11.99 16.68 -21.97
N SER A 320 -12.95 16.91 -21.08
CA SER A 320 -12.98 18.09 -20.19
C SER A 320 -12.00 18.03 -19.02
N GLY A 321 -11.41 16.87 -18.73
CA GLY A 321 -10.47 16.67 -17.63
C GLY A 321 -10.07 15.21 -17.47
N ARG A 322 -9.15 14.93 -16.54
CA ARG A 322 -8.66 13.58 -16.22
C ARG A 322 -8.75 13.34 -14.71
N ALA A 323 -9.13 12.13 -14.29
CA ALA A 323 -9.11 11.77 -12.88
C ALA A 323 -7.66 11.74 -12.35
N ILE A 324 -7.40 12.46 -11.27
CA ILE A 324 -6.08 12.58 -10.62
C ILE A 324 -6.09 12.07 -9.17
N SER A 325 -7.23 12.16 -8.49
CA SER A 325 -7.43 11.74 -7.10
C SER A 325 -6.41 12.37 -6.13
N THR A 326 -5.99 11.61 -5.12
CA THR A 326 -4.97 12.00 -4.12
C THR A 326 -3.53 11.96 -4.67
N LEU A 327 -3.33 11.39 -5.85
CA LEU A 327 -2.00 11.27 -6.47
C LEU A 327 -1.65 12.44 -7.39
N GLU A 328 -2.59 13.38 -7.60
CA GLU A 328 -2.41 14.65 -8.33
C GLU A 328 -1.91 14.49 -9.79
N ASN A 329 -1.74 13.26 -10.26
CA ASN A 329 -1.27 12.92 -11.59
C ASN A 329 -2.06 11.72 -12.15
N PRO A 330 -2.74 11.86 -13.31
CA PRO A 330 -3.57 10.79 -13.87
C PRO A 330 -2.77 9.56 -14.32
N ASN A 331 -1.50 9.72 -14.68
CA ASN A 331 -0.66 8.59 -15.05
C ASN A 331 -0.21 7.80 -13.81
N MET A 332 0.17 8.49 -12.73
CA MET A 332 0.48 7.86 -11.44
C MET A 332 -0.75 7.15 -10.85
N LEU A 333 -1.94 7.77 -10.94
CA LEU A 333 -3.19 7.11 -10.56
C LEU A 333 -3.44 5.85 -11.39
N GLY A 334 -3.23 5.93 -12.70
CA GLY A 334 -3.32 4.77 -13.60
C GLY A 334 -2.35 3.65 -13.21
N GLU A 335 -1.08 3.98 -12.96
CA GLU A 335 -0.05 3.03 -12.52
C GLU A 335 -0.40 2.37 -11.17
N TYR A 336 -0.88 3.15 -10.21
CA TYR A 336 -1.36 2.64 -8.93
C TYR A 336 -2.51 1.65 -9.10
N LEU A 337 -3.49 1.98 -9.94
CA LEU A 337 -4.66 1.13 -10.16
C LEU A 337 -4.33 -0.18 -10.89
N ILE A 338 -3.44 -0.16 -11.89
CA ILE A 338 -3.04 -1.39 -12.60
C ILE A 338 -2.26 -2.38 -11.72
N LEU A 339 -1.63 -1.91 -10.64
CA LEU A 339 -1.01 -2.78 -9.64
C LEU A 339 -2.06 -3.44 -8.74
N LEU A 340 -3.13 -2.74 -8.39
CA LEU A 340 -4.11 -3.21 -7.39
C LEU A 340 -5.33 -3.90 -7.98
N ILE A 341 -5.70 -3.62 -9.23
CA ILE A 341 -6.80 -4.35 -9.91
C ILE A 341 -6.53 -5.85 -9.98
N PRO A 342 -5.32 -6.35 -10.39
CA PRO A 342 -5.04 -7.78 -10.37
C PRO A 342 -5.13 -8.41 -8.97
N LEU A 343 -4.72 -7.66 -7.93
CA LEU A 343 -4.86 -8.11 -6.54
C LEU A 343 -6.34 -8.27 -6.15
N ALA A 344 -7.18 -7.31 -6.51
CA ALA A 344 -8.62 -7.35 -6.27
C ALA A 344 -9.30 -8.47 -7.07
N VAL A 345 -8.87 -8.73 -8.31
CA VAL A 345 -9.31 -9.89 -9.11
C VAL A 345 -8.93 -11.19 -8.39
N GLY A 346 -7.70 -11.30 -7.90
CA GLY A 346 -7.27 -12.46 -7.11
C GLY A 346 -8.13 -12.69 -5.87
N MET A 347 -8.50 -11.61 -5.16
CA MET A 347 -9.41 -11.66 -4.03
C MET A 347 -10.82 -12.09 -4.45
N PHE A 348 -11.36 -11.55 -5.55
CA PHE A 348 -12.67 -11.93 -6.08
C PHE A 348 -12.74 -13.41 -6.45
N VAL A 349 -11.70 -13.92 -7.11
CA VAL A 349 -11.59 -15.34 -7.47
C VAL A 349 -11.41 -16.23 -6.23
N GLY A 350 -10.64 -15.77 -5.25
CA GLY A 350 -10.35 -16.48 -4.00
C GLY A 350 -11.47 -16.43 -2.96
N CYS A 351 -12.40 -15.49 -3.05
CA CYS A 351 -13.63 -15.49 -2.26
C CYS A 351 -14.52 -16.66 -2.72
N GLY A 352 -15.05 -17.43 -1.75
CA GLY A 352 -16.04 -18.49 -2.05
C GLY A 352 -17.21 -17.96 -2.88
N GLU A 353 -18.17 -18.83 -3.18
CA GLU A 353 -19.36 -18.45 -3.96
C GLU A 353 -20.34 -17.56 -3.19
N GLY A 354 -21.21 -16.86 -3.89
CA GLY A 354 -22.32 -16.09 -3.34
C GLY A 354 -22.00 -14.66 -2.92
N MET A 355 -22.70 -14.17 -1.90
CA MET A 355 -22.68 -12.75 -1.47
C MET A 355 -21.29 -12.24 -1.04
N ARG A 356 -20.33 -13.09 -0.71
CA ARG A 356 -18.97 -12.69 -0.34
C ARG A 356 -18.17 -12.06 -1.49
N ARG A 357 -18.58 -12.29 -2.74
CA ARG A 357 -17.98 -11.71 -3.95
C ARG A 357 -18.44 -10.28 -4.22
N ILE A 358 -19.60 -9.87 -3.70
CA ILE A 358 -20.17 -8.54 -3.98
C ILE A 358 -19.23 -7.39 -3.59
N PRO A 359 -18.63 -7.35 -2.37
CA PRO A 359 -17.70 -6.29 -2.02
C PRO A 359 -16.48 -6.22 -2.96
N ALA A 360 -15.92 -7.38 -3.33
CA ALA A 360 -14.77 -7.42 -4.24
C ALA A 360 -15.15 -6.94 -5.65
N LEU A 361 -16.33 -7.29 -6.14
CA LEU A 361 -16.87 -6.81 -7.42
C LEU A 361 -17.09 -5.30 -7.39
N PHE A 362 -17.64 -4.78 -6.29
CA PHE A 362 -17.80 -3.32 -6.09
C PHE A 362 -16.44 -2.60 -6.14
N CYS A 363 -15.44 -3.10 -5.42
CA CYS A 363 -14.09 -2.54 -5.45
C CYS A 363 -13.50 -2.54 -6.87
N LEU A 364 -13.63 -3.66 -7.59
CA LEU A 364 -13.20 -3.78 -8.98
C LEU A 364 -13.91 -2.79 -9.91
N GLY A 365 -15.23 -2.64 -9.75
CA GLY A 365 -16.02 -1.67 -10.51
C GLY A 365 -15.53 -0.24 -10.28
N CYS A 366 -15.36 0.17 -9.02
CA CYS A 366 -14.86 1.51 -8.69
C CYS A 366 -13.47 1.78 -9.29
N MET A 367 -12.52 0.83 -9.13
CA MET A 367 -11.18 0.96 -9.67
C MET A 367 -11.17 0.96 -11.21
N GLY A 368 -11.99 0.12 -11.85
CA GLY A 368 -12.11 0.06 -13.31
C GLY A 368 -12.67 1.36 -13.90
N VAL A 369 -13.76 1.89 -13.34
CA VAL A 369 -14.34 3.18 -13.75
C VAL A 369 -13.33 4.31 -13.57
N CYS A 370 -12.68 4.38 -12.41
CA CYS A 370 -11.66 5.41 -12.17
C CYS A 370 -10.50 5.31 -13.15
N LEU A 371 -10.02 4.10 -13.45
CA LEU A 371 -8.95 3.87 -14.42
C LEU A 371 -9.32 4.38 -15.83
N LEU A 372 -10.55 4.16 -16.27
CA LEU A 372 -11.04 4.71 -17.55
C LEU A 372 -11.00 6.24 -17.53
N MET A 373 -11.44 6.87 -16.41
CA MET A 373 -11.45 8.33 -16.24
C MET A 373 -10.05 8.95 -16.11
N THR A 374 -8.99 8.15 -15.89
CA THR A 374 -7.61 8.67 -15.96
C THR A 374 -7.19 9.04 -17.40
N TRP A 375 -7.84 8.50 -18.42
CA TRP A 375 -7.46 8.65 -19.82
C TRP A 375 -5.98 8.30 -20.11
N SER A 376 -5.37 7.44 -19.28
CA SER A 376 -3.98 7.03 -19.43
C SER A 376 -3.86 5.80 -20.33
N ARG A 377 -3.44 6.04 -21.59
CA ARG A 377 -3.23 4.97 -22.60
C ARG A 377 -2.25 3.90 -22.10
N GLY A 378 -1.16 4.34 -21.45
CA GLY A 378 -0.16 3.44 -20.88
C GLY A 378 -0.75 2.51 -19.80
N ALA A 379 -1.59 3.05 -18.92
CA ALA A 379 -2.24 2.27 -17.88
C ALA A 379 -3.27 1.28 -18.47
N TRP A 380 -4.05 1.66 -19.47
CA TRP A 380 -4.97 0.75 -20.15
C TRP A 380 -4.25 -0.41 -20.81
N LEU A 381 -3.17 -0.12 -21.57
CA LEU A 381 -2.34 -1.15 -22.19
C LEU A 381 -1.64 -2.03 -21.16
N GLY A 382 -1.17 -1.45 -20.06
CA GLY A 382 -0.58 -2.18 -18.94
C GLY A 382 -1.56 -3.15 -18.30
N LEU A 383 -2.82 -2.73 -18.07
CA LEU A 383 -3.86 -3.62 -17.53
C LEU A 383 -4.23 -4.73 -18.52
N ILE A 384 -4.35 -4.42 -19.82
CA ILE A 384 -4.61 -5.42 -20.86
C ILE A 384 -3.47 -6.45 -20.87
N GLY A 385 -2.20 -6.00 -20.87
CA GLY A 385 -1.04 -6.88 -20.82
C GLY A 385 -1.03 -7.78 -19.57
N ALA A 386 -1.33 -7.21 -18.41
CA ALA A 386 -1.44 -7.97 -17.16
C ALA A 386 -2.58 -9.00 -17.20
N ALA A 387 -3.74 -8.62 -17.74
CA ALA A 387 -4.88 -9.53 -17.91
C ALA A 387 -4.58 -10.67 -18.87
N LEU A 388 -3.93 -10.38 -20.02
CA LEU A 388 -3.51 -11.40 -20.98
C LEU A 388 -2.50 -12.38 -20.36
N LEU A 389 -1.51 -11.87 -19.63
CA LEU A 389 -0.54 -12.71 -18.91
C LEU A 389 -1.22 -13.58 -17.87
N PHE A 390 -2.13 -13.01 -17.07
CA PHE A 390 -2.89 -13.74 -16.07
C PHE A 390 -3.73 -14.86 -16.70
N LEU A 391 -4.46 -14.56 -17.75
CA LEU A 391 -5.29 -15.54 -18.48
C LEU A 391 -4.43 -16.66 -19.09
N PHE A 392 -3.28 -16.34 -19.67
CA PHE A 392 -2.36 -17.33 -20.23
C PHE A 392 -1.79 -18.29 -19.16
N ILE A 393 -1.47 -17.76 -17.98
CA ILE A 393 -0.98 -18.58 -16.86
C ILE A 393 -2.11 -19.42 -16.26
N TRP A 394 -3.32 -18.87 -16.17
CA TRP A 394 -4.44 -19.54 -15.49
C TRP A 394 -4.96 -20.75 -16.26
N HIS A 395 -5.16 -20.61 -17.57
CA HIS A 395 -5.75 -21.69 -18.37
C HIS A 395 -5.27 -21.68 -19.83
N ARG A 396 -4.81 -22.82 -20.35
CA ARG A 396 -4.38 -22.94 -21.76
C ARG A 396 -5.45 -22.49 -22.75
N ARG A 397 -6.73 -22.77 -22.47
CA ARG A 397 -7.85 -22.36 -23.34
C ARG A 397 -8.12 -20.86 -23.31
N ALA A 398 -7.55 -20.11 -22.36
CA ALA A 398 -7.68 -18.66 -22.33
C ALA A 398 -7.01 -17.98 -23.54
N VAL A 399 -6.14 -18.69 -24.25
CA VAL A 399 -5.62 -18.24 -25.56
C VAL A 399 -6.74 -17.90 -26.53
N TRP A 400 -7.88 -18.62 -26.47
CA TRP A 400 -9.03 -18.31 -27.32
C TRP A 400 -9.70 -16.99 -26.97
N LEU A 401 -9.66 -16.55 -25.70
CA LEU A 401 -10.12 -15.22 -25.30
C LEU A 401 -9.24 -14.12 -25.88
N ILE A 402 -7.93 -14.39 -26.04
CA ILE A 402 -7.02 -13.47 -26.73
C ILE A 402 -7.41 -13.34 -28.19
N PHE A 403 -7.62 -14.46 -28.90
CA PHE A 403 -8.08 -14.44 -30.28
C PHE A 403 -9.46 -13.79 -30.43
N ALA A 404 -10.41 -14.08 -29.54
CA ALA A 404 -11.70 -13.41 -29.50
C ALA A 404 -11.57 -11.90 -29.27
N GLY A 405 -10.67 -11.47 -28.37
CA GLY A 405 -10.37 -10.06 -28.15
C GLY A 405 -9.81 -9.39 -29.41
N ILE A 406 -8.85 -10.02 -30.09
CA ILE A 406 -8.32 -9.52 -31.37
C ILE A 406 -9.42 -9.45 -32.44
N ALA A 407 -10.23 -10.51 -32.55
CA ALA A 407 -11.34 -10.55 -33.50
C ALA A 407 -12.44 -9.52 -33.21
N SER A 408 -12.57 -9.05 -31.97
CA SER A 408 -13.52 -8.00 -31.57
C SER A 408 -13.06 -6.58 -31.91
N ILE A 409 -11.77 -6.36 -32.24
CA ILE A 409 -11.22 -5.03 -32.52
C ILE A 409 -12.04 -4.27 -33.60
N PRO A 410 -12.47 -4.87 -34.72
CA PRO A 410 -13.29 -4.17 -35.72
C PRO A 410 -14.70 -3.79 -35.20
N ILE A 411 -15.17 -4.44 -34.15
CA ILE A 411 -16.50 -4.19 -33.55
C ILE A 411 -16.43 -3.06 -32.52
N LEU A 412 -15.27 -2.83 -31.90
CA LEU A 412 -15.09 -1.81 -30.87
C LEU A 412 -15.58 -0.41 -31.25
N PRO A 413 -15.40 0.08 -32.50
CA PRO A 413 -15.90 1.40 -32.92
C PRO A 413 -17.43 1.55 -32.84
N TYR A 414 -18.16 0.47 -32.89
CA TYR A 414 -19.63 0.49 -32.80
C TYR A 414 -20.17 0.38 -31.37
N VAL A 415 -19.32 -0.01 -30.42
CA VAL A 415 -19.70 -0.24 -29.02
C VAL A 415 -19.13 0.81 -28.07
N LEU A 416 -17.91 1.29 -28.37
CA LEU A 416 -17.21 2.25 -27.50
C LEU A 416 -17.47 3.70 -27.93
N PRO A 417 -17.52 4.66 -26.97
CA PRO A 417 -17.56 6.07 -27.30
C PRO A 417 -16.39 6.51 -28.20
N ALA A 418 -16.66 7.43 -29.12
CA ALA A 418 -15.66 7.94 -30.07
C ALA A 418 -14.41 8.53 -29.39
N SER A 419 -14.56 9.11 -28.20
CA SER A 419 -13.46 9.62 -27.37
C SER A 419 -12.47 8.53 -26.93
N ILE A 420 -12.97 7.35 -26.55
CA ILE A 420 -12.13 6.20 -26.17
C ILE A 420 -11.38 5.69 -27.41
N ILE A 421 -12.08 5.56 -28.53
CA ILE A 421 -11.49 5.08 -29.79
C ILE A 421 -10.42 6.06 -30.26
N GLY A 422 -10.71 7.36 -30.27
CA GLY A 422 -9.74 8.39 -30.63
C GLY A 422 -8.48 8.33 -29.76
N ARG A 423 -8.63 8.00 -28.47
CA ARG A 423 -7.49 7.83 -27.56
C ARG A 423 -6.65 6.58 -27.88
N PHE A 424 -7.28 5.47 -28.28
CA PHE A 424 -6.57 4.26 -28.70
C PHE A 424 -5.88 4.45 -30.08
N THR A 425 -6.54 5.07 -31.03
CA THR A 425 -5.96 5.29 -32.38
C THR A 425 -4.85 6.33 -32.38
N SER A 426 -4.76 7.19 -31.37
CA SER A 426 -3.64 8.12 -31.20
C SER A 426 -2.35 7.46 -30.66
N ILE A 427 -2.38 6.15 -30.32
CA ILE A 427 -1.18 5.43 -29.87
C ILE A 427 -0.22 5.31 -31.05
N GLY A 428 1.01 5.83 -30.89
CA GLY A 428 2.03 5.84 -31.93
C GLY A 428 1.90 6.97 -32.97
N ASN A 429 0.88 7.81 -32.86
CA ASN A 429 0.78 8.99 -33.70
C ASN A 429 1.78 10.07 -33.25
N LEU A 430 2.74 10.40 -34.12
CA LEU A 430 3.74 11.44 -33.85
C LEU A 430 3.16 12.87 -33.86
N GLY A 431 1.95 13.06 -34.40
CA GLY A 431 1.21 14.32 -34.26
C GLY A 431 0.66 14.56 -32.84
N ASP A 432 0.60 13.52 -32.00
CA ASP A 432 0.22 13.66 -30.59
C ASP A 432 1.38 14.28 -29.80
N SER A 433 1.16 15.42 -29.18
CA SER A 433 2.13 16.17 -28.38
C SER A 433 2.80 15.29 -27.33
N SER A 434 2.06 14.42 -26.63
CA SER A 434 2.60 13.51 -25.62
C SER A 434 3.49 12.41 -26.19
N THR A 435 3.22 11.94 -27.40
CA THR A 435 4.03 10.90 -28.08
C THR A 435 5.33 11.51 -28.62
N SER A 436 5.25 12.64 -29.34
CA SER A 436 6.42 13.35 -29.88
C SER A 436 7.35 13.83 -28.76
N TYR A 437 6.81 14.39 -27.67
CA TYR A 437 7.55 14.80 -26.48
C TYR A 437 8.41 13.64 -25.93
N ARG A 438 7.84 12.47 -25.73
CA ARG A 438 8.58 11.29 -25.24
C ARG A 438 9.64 10.80 -26.22
N MET A 439 9.36 10.84 -27.53
CA MET A 439 10.33 10.42 -28.53
C MET A 439 11.60 11.29 -28.53
N TYR A 440 11.46 12.61 -28.39
CA TYR A 440 12.62 13.51 -28.27
C TYR A 440 13.40 13.27 -26.97
N ILE A 441 12.70 13.07 -25.84
CA ILE A 441 13.35 12.73 -24.57
C ILE A 441 14.12 11.41 -24.69
N TRP A 442 13.56 10.39 -25.33
CA TRP A 442 14.22 9.10 -25.48
C TRP A 442 15.45 9.20 -26.39
N ARG A 443 15.42 10.01 -27.45
CA ARG A 443 16.61 10.27 -28.27
C ARG A 443 17.71 10.90 -27.45
N ALA A 444 17.42 11.98 -26.73
CA ALA A 444 18.37 12.62 -25.82
C ALA A 444 18.89 11.63 -24.76
N SER A 445 18.00 10.82 -24.19
CA SER A 445 18.35 9.77 -23.23
C SER A 445 19.31 8.71 -23.80
N CYS A 446 19.18 8.34 -25.07
CA CYS A 446 20.12 7.42 -25.73
C CYS A 446 21.52 8.03 -25.86
N GLU A 447 21.60 9.33 -26.15
CA GLU A 447 22.89 10.05 -26.20
C GLU A 447 23.53 10.12 -24.81
N MET A 448 22.74 10.43 -23.78
CA MET A 448 23.20 10.38 -22.38
C MET A 448 23.70 8.99 -21.97
N ILE A 449 23.00 7.92 -22.38
CA ILE A 449 23.43 6.53 -22.10
C ILE A 449 24.75 6.22 -22.80
N ARG A 450 24.98 6.73 -24.00
CA ARG A 450 26.25 6.55 -24.71
C ARG A 450 27.41 7.13 -23.94
N ASP A 451 27.23 8.32 -23.32
CA ASP A 451 28.30 9.03 -22.64
C ASP A 451 28.45 8.60 -21.16
N TYR A 452 27.34 8.34 -20.48
CA TYR A 452 27.32 8.06 -19.03
C TYR A 452 26.82 6.65 -18.66
N GLY A 453 26.53 5.79 -19.63
CA GLY A 453 25.89 4.49 -19.39
C GLY A 453 26.69 3.52 -18.53
N TRP A 454 28.02 3.70 -18.37
CA TRP A 454 28.85 2.91 -17.47
C TRP A 454 28.79 3.37 -16.01
N THR A 455 28.85 4.67 -15.79
CA THR A 455 29.00 5.28 -14.45
C THR A 455 27.69 5.78 -13.87
N GLY A 456 26.74 6.16 -14.72
CA GLY A 456 25.56 6.93 -14.36
C GLY A 456 25.87 8.40 -14.08
N ILE A 457 24.82 9.21 -13.97
CA ILE A 457 24.90 10.64 -13.67
C ILE A 457 24.59 10.97 -12.20
N GLY A 458 24.05 9.99 -11.45
CA GLY A 458 23.52 10.17 -10.10
C GLY A 458 21.99 10.21 -10.04
N ILE A 459 21.45 10.17 -8.83
CA ILE A 459 20.05 9.91 -8.55
C ILE A 459 19.21 11.19 -8.53
N GLY A 460 18.06 11.17 -9.22
CA GLY A 460 16.97 12.14 -9.09
C GLY A 460 17.12 13.40 -9.91
N GLU A 461 16.12 14.27 -9.77
CA GLU A 461 15.97 15.49 -10.58
C GLU A 461 17.19 16.44 -10.56
N GLY A 462 17.93 16.48 -9.44
CA GLY A 462 19.09 17.35 -9.30
C GLY A 462 20.26 16.98 -10.23
N ALA A 463 20.50 15.69 -10.49
CA ALA A 463 21.47 15.21 -11.46
C ALA A 463 20.92 15.29 -12.88
N TRP A 464 19.69 14.84 -13.06
CA TRP A 464 18.99 14.91 -14.34
C TRP A 464 18.94 16.34 -14.90
N GLY A 465 18.46 17.31 -14.10
CA GLY A 465 18.33 18.70 -14.52
C GLY A 465 19.65 19.42 -14.84
N LYS A 466 20.80 18.88 -14.38
CA LYS A 466 22.13 19.40 -14.77
C LYS A 466 22.65 18.82 -16.08
N VAL A 467 22.34 17.55 -16.35
CA VAL A 467 22.93 16.82 -17.49
C VAL A 467 21.97 16.80 -18.69
N TYR A 468 20.69 16.55 -18.48
CA TYR A 468 19.70 16.42 -19.56
C TYR A 468 19.61 17.64 -20.50
N PRO A 469 19.64 18.93 -20.03
CA PRO A 469 19.55 20.07 -20.92
C PRO A 469 20.70 20.15 -21.94
N LEU A 470 21.84 19.49 -21.70
CA LEU A 470 22.96 19.45 -22.63
C LEU A 470 22.69 18.56 -23.87
N TYR A 471 21.70 17.67 -23.78
CA TYR A 471 21.29 16.71 -24.82
C TYR A 471 19.88 16.99 -25.34
N ALA A 472 19.15 17.89 -24.68
CA ALA A 472 17.75 18.14 -24.98
C ALA A 472 17.54 18.79 -26.35
N TYR A 473 16.50 18.37 -27.03
CA TYR A 473 16.02 19.01 -28.26
C TYR A 473 15.15 20.23 -27.92
N LEU A 474 15.03 21.15 -28.88
CA LEU A 474 14.17 22.34 -28.74
C LEU A 474 12.74 21.96 -28.38
N GLY A 475 12.19 22.59 -27.35
CA GLY A 475 10.82 22.40 -26.86
C GLY A 475 10.67 21.28 -25.83
N VAL A 476 11.76 20.58 -25.45
CA VAL A 476 11.73 19.51 -24.42
C VAL A 476 12.84 19.67 -23.36
N GLU A 477 13.39 20.87 -23.21
CA GLU A 477 14.55 21.15 -22.34
C GLU A 477 14.26 20.94 -20.86
N THR A 478 13.01 21.02 -20.45
CA THR A 478 12.58 20.97 -19.06
C THR A 478 11.97 19.63 -18.64
N ALA A 479 12.21 18.55 -19.41
CA ALA A 479 11.68 17.24 -19.03
C ALA A 479 12.24 16.79 -17.67
N PRO A 480 11.39 16.39 -16.70
CA PRO A 480 11.82 16.04 -15.35
C PRO A 480 12.49 14.67 -15.24
N HIS A 481 12.26 13.78 -16.21
CA HIS A 481 12.79 12.41 -16.28
C HIS A 481 12.61 11.81 -17.67
N SER A 482 13.19 10.62 -17.93
CA SER A 482 13.17 9.97 -19.26
C SER A 482 11.81 9.42 -19.71
N HIS A 483 10.80 9.39 -18.87
CA HIS A 483 9.52 8.69 -19.11
C HIS A 483 9.67 7.21 -19.52
N ASN A 484 10.78 6.58 -19.14
CA ASN A 484 11.08 5.16 -19.35
C ASN A 484 11.91 4.65 -18.15
N LEU A 485 11.35 3.76 -17.37
CA LEU A 485 11.96 3.26 -16.13
C LEU A 485 13.35 2.65 -16.35
N PHE A 486 13.52 1.85 -17.41
CA PHE A 486 14.80 1.19 -17.68
C PHE A 486 15.88 2.19 -18.10
N MET A 487 15.53 3.14 -18.98
CA MET A 487 16.45 4.21 -19.38
C MET A 487 16.80 5.11 -18.19
N GLN A 488 15.82 5.44 -17.34
CA GLN A 488 16.04 6.26 -16.15
C GLN A 488 17.03 5.60 -15.19
N ILE A 489 16.80 4.32 -14.85
CA ILE A 489 17.71 3.57 -13.97
C ILE A 489 19.11 3.49 -14.60
N TRP A 490 19.18 3.22 -15.91
CA TRP A 490 20.47 3.14 -16.61
C TRP A 490 21.23 4.46 -16.56
N ILE A 491 20.58 5.57 -16.86
CA ILE A 491 21.18 6.90 -16.84
C ILE A 491 21.61 7.30 -15.44
N GLU A 492 20.78 7.01 -14.42
CA GLU A 492 21.07 7.41 -13.05
C GLU A 492 22.15 6.55 -12.37
N THR A 493 22.13 5.23 -12.60
CA THR A 493 22.96 4.27 -11.85
C THR A 493 24.01 3.54 -12.69
N GLY A 494 24.06 3.83 -13.99
CA GLY A 494 24.88 3.10 -14.94
C GLY A 494 24.38 1.68 -15.20
N ILE A 495 25.12 0.96 -16.08
CA ILE A 495 24.74 -0.41 -16.49
C ILE A 495 24.69 -1.40 -15.32
N GLY A 496 25.52 -1.24 -14.30
CA GLY A 496 25.55 -2.09 -13.12
C GLY A 496 24.24 -2.04 -12.35
N GLY A 497 23.67 -0.83 -12.15
CA GLY A 497 22.36 -0.68 -11.50
C GLY A 497 21.22 -1.23 -12.34
N LEU A 498 21.23 -1.02 -13.65
CA LEU A 498 20.24 -1.62 -14.55
C LEU A 498 20.27 -3.14 -14.50
N LEU A 499 21.46 -3.77 -14.56
CA LEU A 499 21.59 -5.22 -14.51
C LEU A 499 21.09 -5.78 -13.18
N LEU A 500 21.40 -5.13 -12.06
CA LEU A 500 20.89 -5.53 -10.75
C LEU A 500 19.36 -5.39 -10.68
N PHE A 501 18.80 -4.30 -11.19
CA PHE A 501 17.35 -4.11 -11.24
C PHE A 501 16.66 -5.21 -12.06
N VAL A 502 17.18 -5.51 -13.25
CA VAL A 502 16.66 -6.60 -14.10
C VAL A 502 16.80 -7.96 -13.43
N ALA A 503 17.93 -8.22 -12.75
CA ALA A 503 18.12 -9.43 -11.97
C ALA A 503 17.10 -9.58 -10.83
N VAL A 504 16.78 -8.51 -10.12
CA VAL A 504 15.72 -8.50 -9.10
C VAL A 504 14.37 -8.87 -9.71
N LEU A 505 13.98 -8.24 -10.83
CA LEU A 505 12.73 -8.56 -11.51
C LEU A 505 12.68 -10.03 -11.98
N PHE A 506 13.78 -10.53 -12.55
CA PHE A 506 13.88 -11.92 -13.00
C PHE A 506 13.73 -12.91 -11.84
N LEU A 507 14.42 -12.68 -10.72
CA LEU A 507 14.34 -13.53 -9.53
C LEU A 507 12.94 -13.50 -8.89
N LEU A 508 12.28 -12.34 -8.87
CA LEU A 508 10.89 -12.22 -8.40
C LEU A 508 9.95 -13.05 -9.29
N LEU A 509 10.06 -12.92 -10.61
CA LEU A 509 9.26 -13.72 -11.55
C LEU A 509 9.53 -15.21 -11.37
N GLN A 510 10.80 -15.62 -11.28
CA GLN A 510 11.18 -17.01 -11.02
C GLN A 510 10.57 -17.54 -9.72
N SER A 511 10.56 -16.73 -8.65
CA SER A 511 9.95 -17.09 -7.36
C SER A 511 8.44 -17.31 -7.49
N VAL A 512 7.74 -16.44 -8.23
CA VAL A 512 6.30 -16.57 -8.52
C VAL A 512 6.02 -17.85 -9.31
N PHE A 513 6.78 -18.15 -10.37
CA PHE A 513 6.61 -19.36 -11.16
C PHE A 513 6.92 -20.64 -10.35
N THR A 514 7.94 -20.59 -9.50
CA THR A 514 8.27 -21.72 -8.62
C THR A 514 7.16 -21.99 -7.62
N LEU A 515 6.60 -20.93 -7.00
CA LEU A 515 5.47 -21.04 -6.09
C LEU A 515 4.22 -21.60 -6.81
N TYR A 516 3.92 -21.07 -7.99
CA TYR A 516 2.81 -21.53 -8.80
C TYR A 516 2.92 -23.03 -9.12
N ARG A 517 4.09 -23.49 -9.58
CA ARG A 517 4.35 -24.92 -9.84
C ARG A 517 4.13 -25.77 -8.59
N ARG A 518 4.66 -25.35 -7.43
CA ARG A 518 4.49 -26.08 -6.16
C ARG A 518 3.03 -26.22 -5.76
N LEU A 519 2.25 -25.13 -5.89
CA LEU A 519 0.83 -25.13 -5.57
C LEU A 519 0.03 -26.01 -6.55
N TYR A 520 0.38 -25.99 -7.83
CA TYR A 520 -0.25 -26.82 -8.85
C TYR A 520 0.00 -28.31 -8.60
N THR A 521 1.24 -28.70 -8.36
CA THR A 521 1.61 -30.10 -8.05
C THR A 521 0.96 -30.59 -6.75
N ALA A 522 0.90 -29.75 -5.71
CA ALA A 522 0.23 -30.10 -4.46
C ALA A 522 -1.29 -30.32 -4.65
N ARG A 523 -1.92 -29.58 -5.57
CA ARG A 523 -3.34 -29.75 -5.91
C ARG A 523 -3.59 -31.05 -6.67
N GLU A 524 -2.72 -31.43 -7.60
CA GLU A 524 -2.80 -32.70 -8.33
C GLU A 524 -2.67 -33.92 -7.39
N VAL A 525 -1.78 -33.83 -6.41
CA VAL A 525 -1.57 -34.89 -5.42
C VAL A 525 -2.79 -35.04 -4.48
N ASN A 526 -3.42 -33.94 -4.07
CA ASN A 526 -4.53 -33.96 -3.12
C ASN A 526 -5.91 -34.20 -3.76
N CYS A 527 -6.06 -34.05 -5.09
CA CYS A 527 -7.30 -34.28 -5.83
C CYS A 527 -7.03 -35.00 -7.16
N PRO A 528 -6.66 -36.29 -7.16
CA PRO A 528 -6.26 -37.00 -8.37
C PRO A 528 -7.38 -37.25 -9.39
N GLY A 529 -8.64 -36.90 -9.09
CA GLY A 529 -9.82 -37.26 -9.91
C GLY A 529 -10.50 -36.14 -10.68
N THR A 530 -10.32 -34.85 -10.34
CA THR A 530 -11.17 -33.76 -10.85
C THR A 530 -10.67 -33.08 -12.14
N MET A 531 -9.50 -33.44 -12.68
CA MET A 531 -8.99 -32.87 -13.94
C MET A 531 -8.87 -33.86 -15.11
N ARG A 532 -9.19 -35.14 -14.93
CA ARG A 532 -9.18 -36.10 -16.05
C ARG A 532 -10.38 -35.94 -17.01
N ASP A 533 -11.47 -35.30 -16.57
CA ASP A 533 -12.66 -35.14 -17.39
C ASP A 533 -12.63 -33.95 -18.37
N THR A 534 -11.56 -33.14 -18.38
CA THR A 534 -11.43 -32.01 -19.33
C THR A 534 -10.40 -32.19 -20.43
N ALA A 535 -9.60 -33.27 -20.38
CA ALA A 535 -8.77 -33.70 -21.50
C ALA A 535 -9.47 -34.92 -22.12
N GLY A 536 -10.27 -34.66 -23.16
CA GLY A 536 -10.96 -35.73 -23.90
C GLY A 536 -9.95 -36.78 -24.39
N ASP A 537 -9.78 -37.83 -23.62
CA ASP A 537 -9.04 -39.00 -24.03
C ASP A 537 -10.01 -40.04 -24.61
N SER A 538 -10.38 -39.79 -25.89
CA SER A 538 -11.12 -40.73 -26.73
C SER A 538 -10.39 -42.04 -27.02
N THR A 539 -9.15 -42.20 -26.53
CA THR A 539 -8.31 -43.40 -26.75
C THR A 539 -8.46 -44.43 -25.66
N THR A 540 -8.82 -44.06 -24.43
CA THR A 540 -8.93 -45.00 -23.31
C THR A 540 -10.29 -45.74 -23.29
N GLU A 541 -11.35 -45.14 -23.79
CA GLU A 541 -12.65 -45.82 -23.94
C GLU A 541 -12.66 -46.84 -25.10
N ARG A 542 -11.98 -46.57 -26.23
CA ARG A 542 -11.80 -47.55 -27.31
C ARG A 542 -11.03 -48.76 -26.84
N ASN A 543 -9.98 -48.63 -26.07
CA ASN A 543 -9.21 -49.76 -25.55
C ASN A 543 -9.97 -50.60 -24.51
N ARG A 544 -10.89 -50.01 -23.77
CA ARG A 544 -11.76 -50.77 -22.83
C ARG A 544 -12.92 -51.49 -23.57
N GLN A 545 -13.41 -50.98 -24.65
CA GLN A 545 -14.41 -51.64 -25.48
C GLN A 545 -13.82 -52.78 -26.29
N ASP A 546 -12.61 -52.63 -26.82
CA ASP A 546 -11.88 -53.73 -27.49
C ASP A 546 -11.43 -54.86 -26.55
N ALA A 547 -11.16 -54.56 -25.28
CA ALA A 547 -10.86 -55.57 -24.26
C ALA A 547 -12.10 -56.36 -23.82
N ARG A 548 -13.30 -55.73 -23.82
CA ARG A 548 -14.56 -56.42 -23.54
C ARG A 548 -15.04 -57.31 -24.68
N ASN A 549 -14.76 -56.96 -25.94
CA ASN A 549 -15.14 -57.76 -27.11
C ASN A 549 -14.15 -58.93 -27.39
N ARG A 550 -13.01 -59.04 -26.66
CA ARG A 550 -12.11 -60.19 -26.75
C ARG A 550 -12.34 -61.22 -25.63
N SER A 551 -13.26 -60.97 -24.71
CA SER A 551 -13.61 -61.88 -23.60
C SER A 551 -15.02 -62.46 -23.71
N GLN A 552 -15.68 -62.28 -24.87
CA GLN A 552 -16.83 -63.08 -25.35
C GLN A 552 -16.37 -63.88 -26.58
#